data_106f3ebb01802ab76bb7c512ef85621a
#
_entry.id   106f3ebb01802ab76bb7c512ef85621a
#
_cell.length_a   1.000
_cell.length_b   1.000
_cell.length_c   1.000
_cell.angle_alpha   90.00
_cell.angle_beta   90.00
_cell.angle_gamma   90.00
#
_symmetry.space_group_name_H-M   'P 1'
#
loop_
_entity.id
_entity.type
_entity.pdbx_description
1 polymer ?
#
loop_
_entity_poly.entity_id
_entity_poly.type
_entity_poly.pdbx_seq_one_letter_code
_entity_poly.pdbx_strand_id
1 'polypeptide(L)'
;MKNYKAILFDMDGVLIESEYLMRASAIRALADYGVTARHEDFLEFTGMGEDRFVGGVAEKHGLVYKTEMKELAYDYFGQKVKEEAHVPAGVKEMLEALHGMGLTLAVCSAADLRKVRYNLMAIGVEETIFSALVTGSDVARKKPFPDIYLEGARRIGIVPQDCLVVEDAISGIQAAHAAGMDAVGIPSTFTPEQLTEKAAPEYILNQTKELVTLFA
;
A
#
# COMPACT_ATOMS: atom_id res chain seq x y z
N MET A 1 -9.49 -21.63 -13.33
CA MET A 1 -8.98 -20.72 -12.29
C MET A 1 -9.89 -20.81 -11.08
N LYS A 2 -9.37 -20.59 -9.85
CA LYS A 2 -10.19 -20.49 -8.63
C LYS A 2 -11.17 -19.32 -8.74
N ASN A 3 -12.38 -19.48 -8.23
CA ASN A 3 -13.43 -18.45 -8.34
C ASN A 3 -13.29 -17.47 -7.17
N TYR A 4 -12.47 -16.44 -7.32
CA TYR A 4 -12.32 -15.38 -6.34
C TYR A 4 -13.55 -14.45 -6.37
N LYS A 5 -13.98 -13.99 -5.20
CA LYS A 5 -15.10 -13.04 -5.01
C LYS A 5 -14.62 -11.64 -4.66
N ALA A 6 -13.39 -11.54 -4.16
CA ALA A 6 -12.81 -10.27 -3.75
C ALA A 6 -11.34 -10.15 -4.13
N ILE A 7 -10.88 -8.91 -4.32
CA ILE A 7 -9.48 -8.55 -4.53
C ILE A 7 -9.09 -7.54 -3.46
N LEU A 8 -8.03 -7.85 -2.72
CA LEU A 8 -7.45 -6.99 -1.70
C LEU A 8 -6.13 -6.45 -2.22
N PHE A 9 -6.06 -5.15 -2.46
CA PHE A 9 -4.88 -4.48 -3.02
C PHE A 9 -4.00 -3.91 -1.92
N ASP A 10 -2.70 -4.15 -1.99
CA ASP A 10 -1.77 -3.18 -1.43
C ASP A 10 -1.83 -1.87 -2.24
N MET A 11 -1.24 -0.81 -1.72
CA MET A 11 -1.31 0.52 -2.34
C MET A 11 -0.01 0.87 -3.06
N ASP A 12 1.07 1.07 -2.31
CA ASP A 12 2.34 1.52 -2.87
C ASP A 12 3.05 0.37 -3.60
N GLY A 13 3.51 0.62 -4.85
CA GLY A 13 4.10 -0.42 -5.70
C GLY A 13 3.08 -1.29 -6.45
N VAL A 14 1.78 -1.18 -6.12
CA VAL A 14 0.68 -1.91 -6.77
C VAL A 14 -0.25 -0.97 -7.54
N LEU A 15 -0.89 -0.04 -6.85
CA LEU A 15 -1.83 0.92 -7.44
C LEU A 15 -1.18 2.26 -7.78
N ILE A 16 -0.14 2.63 -7.07
CA ILE A 16 0.59 3.90 -7.21
C ILE A 16 2.00 3.75 -6.66
N GLU A 17 2.94 4.53 -7.17
CA GLU A 17 4.27 4.72 -6.59
C GLU A 17 4.33 6.10 -5.94
N SER A 18 4.22 6.16 -4.62
CA SER A 18 4.16 7.41 -3.87
C SER A 18 5.14 7.48 -2.69
N GLU A 19 5.87 6.41 -2.37
CA GLU A 19 6.80 6.37 -1.22
C GLU A 19 7.90 7.42 -1.29
N TYR A 20 8.47 7.64 -2.51
CA TYR A 20 9.52 8.66 -2.70
C TYR A 20 9.00 10.06 -2.38
N LEU A 21 7.74 10.34 -2.74
CA LEU A 21 7.10 11.63 -2.49
C LEU A 21 6.78 11.80 -0.99
N MET A 22 6.32 10.74 -0.33
CA MET A 22 6.11 10.77 1.13
C MET A 22 7.41 11.05 1.87
N ARG A 23 8.51 10.44 1.44
CA ARG A 23 9.84 10.69 2.00
C ARG A 23 10.30 12.13 1.78
N ALA A 24 10.15 12.66 0.56
CA ALA A 24 10.48 14.05 0.26
C ALA A 24 9.65 15.03 1.11
N SER A 25 8.36 14.72 1.31
CA SER A 25 7.45 15.50 2.15
C SER A 25 7.85 15.45 3.62
N ALA A 26 8.26 14.28 4.13
CA ALA A 26 8.77 14.14 5.49
C ALA A 26 10.10 14.88 5.72
N ILE A 27 11.02 14.83 4.76
CA ILE A 27 12.27 15.63 4.80
C ILE A 27 11.94 17.11 4.92
N ARG A 28 11.01 17.59 4.10
CA ARG A 28 10.58 19.00 4.14
C ARG A 28 9.92 19.36 5.47
N ALA A 29 9.02 18.53 5.96
CA ALA A 29 8.35 18.77 7.23
C ALA A 29 9.34 18.83 8.40
N LEU A 30 10.30 17.90 8.45
CA LEU A 30 11.34 17.89 9.47
C LEU A 30 12.27 19.10 9.38
N ALA A 31 12.50 19.64 8.18
CA ALA A 31 13.29 20.86 8.00
C ALA A 31 12.63 22.07 8.68
N ASP A 32 11.30 22.15 8.72
CA ASP A 32 10.57 23.21 9.45
C ASP A 32 10.75 23.13 10.98
N TYR A 33 11.20 21.96 11.47
CA TYR A 33 11.60 21.74 12.87
C TYR A 33 13.12 21.82 13.07
N GLY A 34 13.88 22.28 12.06
CA GLY A 34 15.32 22.47 12.13
C GLY A 34 16.16 21.19 11.90
N VAL A 35 15.54 20.11 11.42
CA VAL A 35 16.26 18.87 11.09
C VAL A 35 16.70 18.86 9.64
N THR A 36 17.97 18.58 9.39
CA THR A 36 18.50 18.34 8.04
C THR A 36 18.55 16.82 7.79
N ALA A 37 17.36 16.24 7.54
CA ALA A 37 17.25 14.82 7.23
C ALA A 37 17.64 14.52 5.77
N ARG A 38 18.16 13.31 5.53
CA ARG A 38 18.50 12.79 4.21
C ARG A 38 17.69 11.53 3.90
N HIS A 39 17.67 11.14 2.63
CA HIS A 39 16.98 9.92 2.17
C HIS A 39 17.35 8.68 3.02
N GLU A 40 18.63 8.50 3.29
CA GLU A 40 19.18 7.35 3.98
C GLU A 40 18.67 7.24 5.43
N ASP A 41 18.33 8.35 6.06
CA ASP A 41 17.82 8.38 7.44
C ASP A 41 16.49 7.65 7.61
N PHE A 42 15.72 7.53 6.53
CA PHE A 42 14.40 6.90 6.52
C PHE A 42 14.43 5.39 6.25
N LEU A 43 15.52 4.84 5.69
CA LEU A 43 15.57 3.46 5.20
C LEU A 43 15.24 2.43 6.29
N GLU A 44 15.75 2.62 7.49
CA GLU A 44 15.51 1.71 8.63
C GLU A 44 14.07 1.75 9.15
N PHE A 45 13.30 2.79 8.83
CA PHE A 45 11.91 2.97 9.28
C PHE A 45 10.88 2.65 8.19
N THR A 46 11.32 2.28 6.99
CA THR A 46 10.42 1.94 5.87
C THR A 46 9.55 0.73 6.25
N GLY A 47 8.23 0.87 6.03
CA GLY A 47 7.26 -0.19 6.36
C GLY A 47 6.85 -0.28 7.83
N MET A 48 7.40 0.57 8.72
CA MET A 48 7.06 0.56 10.15
C MET A 48 5.83 1.42 10.51
N GLY A 49 5.19 2.01 9.51
CA GLY A 49 4.12 3.00 9.66
C GLY A 49 4.67 4.43 9.82
N GLU A 50 3.86 5.42 9.46
CA GLU A 50 4.32 6.80 9.31
C GLU A 50 4.74 7.48 10.63
N ASP A 51 4.18 7.09 11.76
CA ASP A 51 4.66 7.59 13.06
C ASP A 51 6.13 7.24 13.31
N ARG A 52 6.52 5.98 13.00
CA ARG A 52 7.93 5.55 13.10
C ARG A 52 8.76 6.09 11.95
N PHE A 53 8.18 6.22 10.77
CA PHE A 53 8.86 6.75 9.59
C PHE A 53 9.32 8.20 9.79
N VAL A 54 8.46 9.07 10.31
CA VAL A 54 8.79 10.46 10.61
C VAL A 54 9.45 10.60 11.98
N GLY A 55 8.88 9.94 13.00
CA GLY A 55 9.32 10.04 14.39
C GLY A 55 10.70 9.46 14.62
N GLY A 56 11.01 8.31 14.02
CA GLY A 56 12.33 7.69 14.12
C GLY A 56 13.44 8.60 13.59
N VAL A 57 13.20 9.29 12.47
CA VAL A 57 14.15 10.26 11.93
C VAL A 57 14.27 11.50 12.84
N ALA A 58 13.15 12.03 13.35
CA ALA A 58 13.18 13.14 14.30
C ALA A 58 14.01 12.80 15.53
N GLU A 59 13.78 11.62 16.13
CA GLU A 59 14.51 11.11 17.31
C GLU A 59 16.00 10.90 17.03
N LYS A 60 16.34 10.34 15.86
CA LYS A 60 17.73 10.16 15.40
C LYS A 60 18.51 11.47 15.31
N HIS A 61 17.79 12.57 15.01
CA HIS A 61 18.35 13.93 14.98
C HIS A 61 18.16 14.70 16.31
N GLY A 62 17.80 14.00 17.40
CA GLY A 62 17.74 14.58 18.77
C GLY A 62 16.46 15.35 19.06
N LEU A 63 15.44 15.25 18.24
CA LEU A 63 14.13 15.84 18.52
C LEU A 63 13.18 14.84 19.18
N VAL A 64 12.33 15.35 20.06
CA VAL A 64 11.17 14.59 20.54
C VAL A 64 10.10 14.60 19.43
N TYR A 65 9.69 13.42 19.00
CA TYR A 65 8.63 13.28 18.00
C TYR A 65 7.33 13.92 18.49
N LYS A 66 6.67 14.61 17.59
CA LYS A 66 5.31 15.16 17.75
C LYS A 66 4.48 14.77 16.55
N THR A 67 3.22 14.40 16.76
CA THR A 67 2.29 14.01 15.68
C THR A 67 2.15 15.09 14.60
N GLU A 68 2.27 16.37 14.98
CA GLU A 68 2.22 17.51 14.07
C GLU A 68 3.31 17.45 12.99
N MET A 69 4.45 16.80 13.24
CA MET A 69 5.50 16.60 12.23
C MET A 69 5.02 15.69 11.10
N LYS A 70 4.32 14.60 11.45
CA LYS A 70 3.70 13.70 10.49
C LYS A 70 2.54 14.39 9.75
N GLU A 71 1.69 15.10 10.46
CA GLU A 71 0.58 15.84 9.84
C GLU A 71 1.08 16.88 8.83
N LEU A 72 2.16 17.60 9.15
CA LEU A 72 2.79 18.52 8.22
C LEU A 72 3.39 17.80 6.99
N ALA A 73 3.98 16.62 7.18
CA ALA A 73 4.46 15.81 6.07
C ALA A 73 3.30 15.40 5.15
N TYR A 74 2.14 15.04 5.69
CA TYR A 74 0.94 14.77 4.90
C TYR A 74 0.40 16.02 4.18
N ASP A 75 0.49 17.20 4.78
CA ASP A 75 0.11 18.45 4.11
C ASP A 75 0.98 18.69 2.88
N TYR A 76 2.29 18.52 2.99
CA TYR A 76 3.20 18.63 1.85
C TYR A 76 2.98 17.53 0.81
N PHE A 77 2.73 16.30 1.23
CA PHE A 77 2.41 15.19 0.35
C PHE A 77 1.11 15.47 -0.44
N GLY A 78 0.04 15.86 0.24
CA GLY A 78 -1.26 16.12 -0.39
C GLY A 78 -1.24 17.25 -1.42
N GLN A 79 -0.36 18.26 -1.23
CA GLN A 79 -0.18 19.35 -2.21
C GLN A 79 0.40 18.88 -3.55
N LYS A 80 1.15 17.77 -3.55
CA LYS A 80 1.97 17.33 -4.68
C LYS A 80 1.58 15.99 -5.27
N VAL A 81 0.89 15.13 -4.51
CA VAL A 81 0.64 13.74 -4.89
C VAL A 81 -0.03 13.60 -6.26
N LYS A 82 -0.96 14.49 -6.59
CA LYS A 82 -1.69 14.45 -7.86
C LYS A 82 -0.81 14.72 -9.09
N GLU A 83 0.24 15.51 -8.91
CA GLU A 83 1.12 15.95 -9.99
C GLU A 83 2.43 15.15 -10.02
N GLU A 84 2.93 14.73 -8.86
CA GLU A 84 4.26 14.15 -8.73
C GLU A 84 4.25 12.62 -8.51
N ALA A 85 3.16 12.01 -7.98
CA ALA A 85 3.12 10.56 -7.81
C ALA A 85 2.96 9.85 -9.16
N HIS A 86 3.61 8.69 -9.29
CA HIS A 86 3.50 7.88 -10.50
C HIS A 86 2.34 6.87 -10.36
N VAL A 87 1.30 7.04 -11.15
CA VAL A 87 0.20 6.07 -11.29
C VAL A 87 0.51 5.19 -12.49
N PRO A 88 0.67 3.86 -12.32
CA PRO A 88 0.90 2.96 -13.44
C PRO A 88 -0.27 3.02 -14.44
N ALA A 89 0.07 3.03 -15.72
CA ALA A 89 -0.94 3.17 -16.77
C ALA A 89 -1.98 2.05 -16.75
N GLY A 90 -3.26 2.40 -16.79
CA GLY A 90 -4.38 1.46 -16.84
C GLY A 90 -4.89 0.99 -15.48
N VAL A 91 -4.32 1.48 -14.36
CA VAL A 91 -4.78 1.09 -13.00
C VAL A 91 -6.22 1.53 -12.76
N LYS A 92 -6.59 2.75 -13.14
CA LYS A 92 -7.96 3.23 -12.96
C LYS A 92 -8.95 2.36 -13.75
N GLU A 93 -8.70 2.16 -15.02
CA GLU A 93 -9.54 1.36 -15.93
C GLU A 93 -9.64 -0.10 -15.45
N MET A 94 -8.56 -0.65 -14.92
CA MET A 94 -8.56 -1.99 -14.33
C MET A 94 -9.47 -2.07 -13.11
N LEU A 95 -9.39 -1.12 -12.18
CA LEU A 95 -10.24 -1.08 -10.98
C LEU A 95 -11.73 -0.97 -11.37
N GLU A 96 -12.05 -0.09 -12.32
CA GLU A 96 -13.42 0.08 -12.84
C GLU A 96 -13.92 -1.20 -13.52
N ALA A 97 -13.08 -1.87 -14.31
CA ALA A 97 -13.43 -3.13 -14.98
C ALA A 97 -13.68 -4.26 -13.98
N LEU A 98 -12.79 -4.46 -12.99
CA LEU A 98 -12.95 -5.51 -11.98
C LEU A 98 -14.20 -5.27 -11.13
N HIS A 99 -14.45 -4.02 -10.74
CA HIS A 99 -15.70 -3.65 -10.05
C HIS A 99 -16.94 -3.92 -10.92
N GLY A 100 -16.88 -3.57 -12.21
CA GLY A 100 -17.94 -3.84 -13.19
C GLY A 100 -18.21 -5.33 -13.44
N MET A 101 -17.21 -6.20 -13.20
CA MET A 101 -17.38 -7.66 -13.23
C MET A 101 -18.04 -8.22 -11.94
N GLY A 102 -18.38 -7.36 -10.98
CA GLY A 102 -19.03 -7.74 -9.73
C GLY A 102 -18.07 -8.22 -8.65
N LEU A 103 -16.76 -8.00 -8.80
CA LEU A 103 -15.77 -8.31 -7.78
C LEU A 103 -15.80 -7.27 -6.65
N THR A 104 -15.71 -7.72 -5.42
CA THR A 104 -15.57 -6.84 -4.26
C THR A 104 -14.12 -6.40 -4.14
N LEU A 105 -13.86 -5.09 -4.14
CA LEU A 105 -12.51 -4.54 -4.03
C LEU A 105 -12.26 -3.96 -2.63
N ALA A 106 -11.05 -4.14 -2.11
CA ALA A 106 -10.60 -3.52 -0.87
C ALA A 106 -9.14 -3.05 -1.00
N VAL A 107 -8.78 -2.01 -0.25
CA VAL A 107 -7.39 -1.60 -0.06
C VAL A 107 -6.90 -2.06 1.31
N CYS A 108 -5.70 -2.62 1.37
CA CYS A 108 -5.02 -3.10 2.58
C CYS A 108 -3.59 -2.58 2.63
N SER A 109 -3.41 -1.32 3.03
CA SER A 109 -2.14 -0.59 3.03
C SER A 109 -1.56 -0.43 4.43
N ALA A 110 -0.23 -0.53 4.57
CA ALA A 110 0.46 -0.20 5.81
C ALA A 110 0.42 1.31 6.15
N ALA A 111 0.09 2.15 5.18
CA ALA A 111 -0.03 3.60 5.34
C ALA A 111 -1.25 4.00 6.18
N ASP A 112 -1.27 5.23 6.68
CA ASP A 112 -2.43 5.83 7.34
C ASP A 112 -3.54 6.17 6.31
N LEU A 113 -4.78 6.23 6.77
CA LEU A 113 -5.96 6.52 5.94
C LEU A 113 -5.82 7.82 5.14
N ARG A 114 -5.18 8.83 5.71
CA ARG A 114 -4.95 10.13 5.05
C ARG A 114 -4.11 9.97 3.78
N LYS A 115 -3.01 9.21 3.84
CA LYS A 115 -2.17 8.90 2.66
C LYS A 115 -2.94 8.07 1.62
N VAL A 116 -3.67 7.05 2.09
CA VAL A 116 -4.50 6.22 1.19
C VAL A 116 -5.47 7.09 0.39
N ARG A 117 -6.19 8.02 1.03
CA ARG A 117 -7.13 8.94 0.36
C ARG A 117 -6.45 9.86 -0.65
N TYR A 118 -5.30 10.40 -0.31
CA TYR A 118 -4.51 11.20 -1.24
C TYR A 118 -4.07 10.39 -2.47
N ASN A 119 -3.67 9.14 -2.26
CA ASN A 119 -3.30 8.23 -3.35
C ASN A 119 -4.50 7.91 -4.26
N LEU A 120 -5.68 7.60 -3.70
CA LEU A 120 -6.90 7.39 -4.49
C LEU A 120 -7.30 8.62 -5.32
N MET A 121 -7.15 9.81 -4.74
CA MET A 121 -7.36 11.07 -5.45
C MET A 121 -6.38 11.24 -6.62
N ALA A 122 -5.11 10.85 -6.46
CA ALA A 122 -4.10 10.89 -7.53
C ALA A 122 -4.38 9.87 -8.63
N ILE A 123 -4.85 8.66 -8.28
CA ILE A 123 -5.29 7.62 -9.24
C ILE A 123 -6.53 8.09 -10.00
N GLY A 124 -7.34 8.98 -9.42
CA GLY A 124 -8.58 9.50 -10.02
C GLY A 124 -9.75 8.53 -9.90
N VAL A 125 -9.81 7.75 -8.82
CA VAL A 125 -10.94 6.87 -8.48
C VAL A 125 -11.62 7.34 -7.21
N GLU A 126 -12.94 7.14 -7.15
CA GLU A 126 -13.72 7.43 -5.95
C GLU A 126 -13.48 6.34 -4.88
N GLU A 127 -13.45 6.75 -3.61
CA GLU A 127 -13.30 5.81 -2.47
C GLU A 127 -14.38 4.72 -2.48
N THR A 128 -15.55 5.04 -2.98
CA THR A 128 -16.73 4.16 -3.04
C THR A 128 -16.58 2.93 -3.95
N ILE A 129 -15.56 2.89 -4.81
CA ILE A 129 -15.26 1.69 -5.61
C ILE A 129 -14.74 0.55 -4.71
N PHE A 130 -14.23 0.88 -3.53
CA PHE A 130 -13.74 -0.07 -2.55
C PHE A 130 -14.76 -0.28 -1.44
N SER A 131 -15.08 -1.53 -1.14
CA SER A 131 -15.96 -1.90 -0.04
C SER A 131 -15.30 -1.73 1.34
N ALA A 132 -13.96 -1.68 1.38
CA ALA A 132 -13.20 -1.39 2.60
C ALA A 132 -11.85 -0.74 2.26
N LEU A 133 -11.44 0.18 3.12
CA LEU A 133 -10.05 0.66 3.24
C LEU A 133 -9.54 0.20 4.60
N VAL A 134 -8.51 -0.65 4.60
CA VAL A 134 -7.82 -1.11 5.80
C VAL A 134 -6.42 -0.54 5.81
N THR A 135 -6.06 0.08 6.92
CA THR A 135 -4.82 0.83 7.06
C THR A 135 -3.91 0.24 8.14
N GLY A 136 -2.69 0.69 8.15
CA GLY A 136 -1.77 0.31 9.21
C GLY A 136 -2.31 0.61 10.62
N SER A 137 -3.12 1.65 10.78
CA SER A 137 -3.70 2.03 12.08
C SER A 137 -4.82 1.11 12.55
N ASP A 138 -5.40 0.31 11.65
CA ASP A 138 -6.50 -0.61 11.97
C ASP A 138 -6.02 -1.95 12.57
N VAL A 139 -4.71 -2.25 12.52
CA VAL A 139 -4.17 -3.55 12.91
C VAL A 139 -2.97 -3.43 13.85
N ALA A 140 -2.86 -4.39 14.78
CA ALA A 140 -1.78 -4.38 15.77
C ALA A 140 -0.43 -4.82 15.16
N ARG A 141 -0.44 -5.85 14.30
CA ARG A 141 0.77 -6.41 13.70
C ARG A 141 0.81 -6.10 12.21
N LYS A 142 1.95 -5.58 11.75
CA LYS A 142 2.19 -5.26 10.36
C LYS A 142 2.58 -6.50 9.55
N LYS A 143 2.56 -6.42 8.21
CA LYS A 143 3.13 -7.43 7.32
C LYS A 143 4.55 -7.80 7.79
N PRO A 144 4.93 -9.08 7.87
CA PRO A 144 4.29 -10.26 7.27
C PRO A 144 3.18 -10.93 8.09
N PHE A 145 2.70 -10.35 9.19
CA PHE A 145 1.54 -10.89 9.90
C PHE A 145 0.25 -10.70 9.07
N PRO A 146 -0.71 -11.66 9.16
CA PRO A 146 -1.90 -11.68 8.30
C PRO A 146 -2.96 -10.63 8.64
N ASP A 147 -2.79 -9.89 9.73
CA ASP A 147 -3.82 -9.09 10.39
C ASP A 147 -4.53 -8.14 9.42
N ILE A 148 -3.80 -7.48 8.53
CA ILE A 148 -4.36 -6.49 7.61
C ILE A 148 -5.29 -7.12 6.56
N TYR A 149 -4.92 -8.29 6.03
CA TYR A 149 -5.73 -9.00 5.05
C TYR A 149 -6.91 -9.71 5.68
N LEU A 150 -6.74 -10.27 6.90
CA LEU A 150 -7.86 -10.83 7.66
C LEU A 150 -8.87 -9.74 8.04
N GLU A 151 -8.43 -8.55 8.42
CA GLU A 151 -9.31 -7.42 8.69
C GLU A 151 -10.01 -6.95 7.40
N GLY A 152 -9.32 -6.93 6.26
CA GLY A 152 -9.91 -6.66 4.96
C GLY A 152 -11.05 -7.62 4.63
N ALA A 153 -10.78 -8.92 4.67
CA ALA A 153 -11.77 -9.97 4.44
C ALA A 153 -12.97 -9.87 5.39
N ARG A 154 -12.70 -9.59 6.68
CA ARG A 154 -13.75 -9.39 7.70
C ARG A 154 -14.65 -8.20 7.38
N ARG A 155 -14.07 -7.05 6.99
CA ARG A 155 -14.84 -5.83 6.67
C ARG A 155 -15.73 -5.99 5.45
N ILE A 156 -15.26 -6.74 4.45
CA ILE A 156 -16.04 -6.99 3.23
C ILE A 156 -16.96 -8.21 3.34
N GLY A 157 -16.90 -8.99 4.45
CA GLY A 157 -17.76 -10.15 4.70
C GLY A 157 -17.48 -11.36 3.80
N ILE A 158 -16.24 -11.50 3.27
CA ILE A 158 -15.84 -12.60 2.38
C ILE A 158 -14.79 -13.45 3.07
N VAL A 159 -14.92 -14.77 2.97
CA VAL A 159 -13.96 -15.70 3.58
C VAL A 159 -12.58 -15.56 2.90
N PRO A 160 -11.48 -15.71 3.66
CA PRO A 160 -10.13 -15.53 3.11
C PRO A 160 -9.84 -16.34 1.85
N GLN A 161 -10.32 -17.59 1.79
CA GLN A 161 -10.10 -18.49 0.66
C GLN A 161 -10.71 -18.01 -0.67
N ASP A 162 -11.69 -17.10 -0.62
CA ASP A 162 -12.34 -16.51 -1.79
C ASP A 162 -11.75 -15.11 -2.12
N CYS A 163 -10.69 -14.69 -1.41
CA CYS A 163 -9.98 -13.44 -1.63
C CYS A 163 -8.66 -13.69 -2.39
N LEU A 164 -8.32 -12.77 -3.28
CA LEU A 164 -7.03 -12.69 -3.96
C LEU A 164 -6.33 -11.41 -3.51
N VAL A 165 -5.08 -11.51 -3.06
CA VAL A 165 -4.28 -10.36 -2.68
C VAL A 165 -3.40 -9.93 -3.87
N VAL A 166 -3.22 -8.63 -4.07
CA VAL A 166 -2.28 -8.08 -5.06
C VAL A 166 -1.21 -7.26 -4.33
N GLU A 167 0.04 -7.66 -4.50
CA GLU A 167 1.18 -7.20 -3.70
C GLU A 167 2.47 -7.11 -4.51
N ASP A 168 3.37 -6.19 -4.10
CA ASP A 168 4.69 -6.06 -4.68
C ASP A 168 5.83 -6.51 -3.74
N ALA A 169 5.52 -6.63 -2.44
CA ALA A 169 6.50 -6.91 -1.40
C ALA A 169 6.45 -8.37 -0.91
N ILE A 170 7.62 -8.94 -0.63
CA ILE A 170 7.77 -10.29 -0.05
C ILE A 170 6.97 -10.42 1.24
N SER A 171 7.07 -9.44 2.13
CA SER A 171 6.35 -9.45 3.41
C SER A 171 4.83 -9.42 3.25
N GLY A 172 4.32 -8.75 2.22
CA GLY A 172 2.91 -8.69 1.93
C GLY A 172 2.36 -9.98 1.35
N ILE A 173 3.08 -10.62 0.42
CA ILE A 173 2.72 -11.95 -0.10
C ILE A 173 2.73 -12.98 1.04
N GLN A 174 3.74 -12.95 1.92
CA GLN A 174 3.78 -13.81 3.11
C GLN A 174 2.57 -13.57 4.04
N ALA A 175 2.15 -12.30 4.21
CA ALA A 175 0.96 -11.96 4.99
C ALA A 175 -0.33 -12.50 4.36
N ALA A 176 -0.44 -12.46 3.02
CA ALA A 176 -1.57 -13.05 2.28
C ALA A 176 -1.66 -14.56 2.51
N HIS A 177 -0.54 -15.28 2.35
CA HIS A 177 -0.48 -16.73 2.60
C HIS A 177 -0.78 -17.07 4.07
N ALA A 178 -0.25 -16.29 5.01
CA ALA A 178 -0.57 -16.47 6.45
C ALA A 178 -2.05 -16.20 6.76
N ALA A 179 -2.75 -15.40 5.95
CA ALA A 179 -4.18 -15.19 6.02
C ALA A 179 -5.01 -16.28 5.32
N GLY A 180 -4.38 -17.25 4.65
CA GLY A 180 -5.04 -18.30 3.87
C GLY A 180 -5.58 -17.78 2.53
N MET A 181 -4.98 -16.73 1.98
CA MET A 181 -5.33 -16.11 0.70
C MET A 181 -4.26 -16.41 -0.35
N ASP A 182 -4.67 -16.53 -1.60
CA ASP A 182 -3.76 -16.58 -2.74
C ASP A 182 -3.26 -15.17 -3.05
N ALA A 183 -2.07 -15.07 -3.67
CA ALA A 183 -1.44 -13.79 -3.97
C ALA A 183 -1.04 -13.65 -5.45
N VAL A 184 -1.16 -12.44 -5.96
CA VAL A 184 -0.55 -11.96 -7.20
C VAL A 184 0.65 -11.09 -6.83
N GLY A 185 1.84 -11.44 -7.30
CA GLY A 185 3.03 -10.62 -7.18
C GLY A 185 3.15 -9.64 -8.35
N ILE A 186 3.37 -8.36 -8.06
CA ILE A 186 3.68 -7.32 -9.05
C ILE A 186 5.17 -6.95 -8.88
N PRO A 187 6.03 -7.17 -9.87
CA PRO A 187 7.43 -6.79 -9.80
C PRO A 187 7.56 -5.24 -9.82
N SER A 188 7.87 -4.67 -8.67
CA SER A 188 8.20 -3.26 -8.50
C SER A 188 9.49 -3.13 -7.68
N THR A 189 9.41 -3.35 -6.37
CA THR A 189 10.58 -3.34 -5.46
C THR A 189 11.46 -4.60 -5.64
N PHE A 190 10.86 -5.73 -5.98
CA PHE A 190 11.53 -7.03 -6.14
C PHE A 190 11.36 -7.56 -7.56
N THR A 191 12.36 -8.31 -8.05
CA THR A 191 12.24 -8.98 -9.35
C THR A 191 11.28 -10.17 -9.28
N PRO A 192 10.74 -10.65 -10.42
CA PRO A 192 9.89 -11.85 -10.47
C PRO A 192 10.56 -13.07 -9.80
N GLU A 193 11.86 -13.23 -10.01
CA GLU A 193 12.64 -14.34 -9.45
C GLU A 193 12.70 -14.22 -7.91
N GLN A 194 12.96 -13.02 -7.39
CA GLN A 194 12.98 -12.75 -5.94
C GLN A 194 11.62 -12.99 -5.28
N LEU A 195 10.53 -12.58 -5.92
CA LEU A 195 9.17 -12.84 -5.43
C LEU A 195 8.87 -14.33 -5.43
N THR A 196 9.21 -15.05 -6.51
CA THR A 196 9.02 -16.49 -6.61
C THR A 196 9.82 -17.24 -5.55
N GLU A 197 11.11 -16.92 -5.42
CA GLU A 197 12.02 -17.65 -4.54
C GLU A 197 11.71 -17.43 -3.05
N LYS A 198 11.30 -16.20 -2.67
CA LYS A 198 11.17 -15.80 -1.26
C LYS A 198 9.75 -15.79 -0.74
N ALA A 199 8.75 -15.72 -1.61
CA ALA A 199 7.35 -15.61 -1.21
C ALA A 199 6.40 -16.52 -2.00
N ALA A 200 6.78 -17.00 -3.19
CA ALA A 200 6.05 -17.95 -4.03
C ALA A 200 4.55 -17.59 -4.25
N PRO A 201 4.24 -16.38 -4.79
CA PRO A 201 2.86 -16.03 -5.10
C PRO A 201 2.28 -16.98 -6.17
N GLU A 202 0.97 -17.23 -6.16
CA GLU A 202 0.29 -18.08 -7.13
C GLU A 202 0.36 -17.53 -8.55
N TYR A 203 0.44 -16.22 -8.69
CA TYR A 203 0.57 -15.54 -9.98
C TYR A 203 1.63 -14.44 -9.89
N ILE A 204 2.34 -14.20 -11.00
CA ILE A 204 3.17 -13.01 -11.21
C ILE A 204 2.68 -12.32 -12.47
N LEU A 205 2.34 -11.04 -12.37
CA LEU A 205 1.95 -10.19 -13.49
C LEU A 205 2.97 -9.06 -13.62
N ASN A 206 3.38 -8.74 -14.85
CA ASN A 206 4.38 -7.69 -15.06
C ASN A 206 3.83 -6.28 -14.76
N GLN A 207 2.53 -6.10 -14.90
CA GLN A 207 1.83 -4.84 -14.64
C GLN A 207 0.50 -5.11 -13.96
N THR A 208 0.13 -4.26 -13.00
CA THR A 208 -1.12 -4.42 -12.24
C THR A 208 -2.36 -4.47 -13.13
N LYS A 209 -2.39 -3.69 -14.23
CA LYS A 209 -3.51 -3.70 -15.19
C LYS A 209 -3.79 -5.07 -15.82
N GLU A 210 -2.80 -5.97 -15.87
CA GLU A 210 -2.97 -7.31 -16.43
C GLU A 210 -3.88 -8.19 -15.55
N LEU A 211 -4.17 -7.75 -14.32
CA LEU A 211 -5.02 -8.47 -13.37
C LEU A 211 -6.40 -8.81 -13.97
N VAL A 212 -6.96 -7.95 -14.84
CA VAL A 212 -8.24 -8.20 -15.53
C VAL A 212 -8.20 -9.51 -16.30
N THR A 213 -7.06 -9.90 -16.85
CA THR A 213 -6.94 -11.13 -17.66
C THR A 213 -7.15 -12.42 -16.84
N LEU A 214 -7.02 -12.33 -15.51
CA LEU A 214 -7.31 -13.46 -14.63
C LEU A 214 -8.82 -13.70 -14.43
N PHE A 215 -9.68 -12.77 -14.87
CA PHE A 215 -11.13 -12.81 -14.66
C PHE A 215 -11.94 -12.76 -15.98
N ALA A 216 -11.23 -12.63 -17.11
CA ALA A 216 -11.82 -12.58 -18.46
C ALA A 216 -12.20 -13.96 -18.99
#